data_92a7b010034c18ca4114bd50df9d34a5
#
_entry.id   92a7b010034c18ca4114bd50df9d34a5
#
_cell.length_a   1.000
_cell.length_b   1.000
_cell.length_c   1.000
_cell.angle_alpha   90.00
_cell.angle_beta   90.00
_cell.angle_gamma   90.00
#
_symmetry.space_group_name_H-M   'P 1'
#
loop_
_entity.id
_entity.type
_entity.pdbx_description
1 polymer ?
#
loop_
_entity_poly.entity_id
_entity_poly.type
_entity_poly.pdbx_seq_one_letter_code
_entity_poly.pdbx_strand_id
1 'polypeptide(L)'
;MVPETPIEGGLLGRAQFWFACLFTAGWALVAAGGLVHQFATGVPPCPLCVVQRMCMLLAAAGAAYIVRTALMDGAVSGRDYMTGWGLALTALAAGSFASWRQAVLPGGRADGAAVLGLHPPVWAALLFQASAAAVGIVLALAHATADRAVPAAGPGRYRTAGAAVLWLLVLVTAVSLAAVFLQEGFHWFLADTPRRYEFFHDVRPGRLW
;
A
#
# COMPACT_ATOMS: atom_id res chain seq x y z
N MET A 1 -31.40 -16.41 26.91
CA MET A 1 -30.06 -16.37 26.28
C MET A 1 -30.09 -17.40 25.18
N VAL A 2 -30.30 -16.97 23.95
CA VAL A 2 -30.17 -17.82 22.75
C VAL A 2 -28.67 -17.93 22.50
N PRO A 3 -28.07 -19.13 22.40
CA PRO A 3 -26.68 -19.27 22.05
C PRO A 3 -26.53 -18.74 20.61
N GLU A 4 -25.82 -17.62 20.46
CA GLU A 4 -25.37 -17.16 19.14
C GLU A 4 -24.43 -18.23 18.61
N THR A 5 -24.94 -19.03 17.68
CA THR A 5 -24.09 -19.92 16.88
C THR A 5 -23.06 -19.05 16.17
N PRO A 6 -21.77 -19.38 16.26
CA PRO A 6 -20.76 -18.64 15.52
C PRO A 6 -21.15 -18.67 14.04
N ILE A 7 -21.37 -17.52 13.44
CA ILE A 7 -21.60 -17.41 11.99
C ILE A 7 -20.31 -17.91 11.35
N GLU A 8 -20.28 -19.17 10.95
CA GLU A 8 -19.21 -19.69 10.09
C GLU A 8 -19.21 -18.80 8.85
N GLY A 9 -18.20 -17.92 8.74
CA GLY A 9 -18.05 -17.02 7.62
C GLY A 9 -18.13 -17.84 6.34
N GLY A 10 -19.23 -17.69 5.58
CA GLY A 10 -19.47 -18.42 4.35
C GLY A 10 -18.30 -18.27 3.37
N LEU A 11 -18.30 -19.02 2.28
CA LEU A 11 -17.26 -18.95 1.23
C LEU A 11 -16.92 -17.50 0.84
N LEU A 12 -17.91 -16.62 0.82
CA LEU A 12 -17.76 -15.22 0.47
C LEU A 12 -16.94 -14.42 1.51
N GLY A 13 -17.20 -14.63 2.81
CA GLY A 13 -16.41 -13.99 3.88
C GLY A 13 -14.94 -14.44 3.88
N ARG A 14 -14.71 -15.73 3.59
CA ARG A 14 -13.35 -16.27 3.41
C ARG A 14 -12.65 -15.67 2.19
N ALA A 15 -13.37 -15.56 1.07
CA ALA A 15 -12.84 -14.94 -0.14
C ALA A 15 -12.45 -13.46 0.09
N GLN A 16 -13.26 -12.71 0.81
CA GLN A 16 -12.98 -11.33 1.15
C GLN A 16 -11.79 -11.16 2.09
N PHE A 17 -11.62 -12.05 3.07
CA PHE A 17 -10.41 -12.06 3.90
C PHE A 17 -9.16 -12.28 3.06
N TRP A 18 -9.17 -13.27 2.16
CA TRP A 18 -8.05 -13.52 1.26
C TRP A 18 -7.81 -12.38 0.28
N PHE A 19 -8.87 -11.75 -0.21
CA PHE A 19 -8.74 -10.56 -1.05
C PHE A 19 -8.04 -9.43 -0.31
N ALA A 20 -8.42 -9.14 0.95
CA ALA A 20 -7.75 -8.14 1.77
C ALA A 20 -6.27 -8.49 2.03
N CYS A 21 -5.96 -9.76 2.30
CA CYS A 21 -4.58 -10.23 2.44
C CYS A 21 -3.77 -10.06 1.15
N LEU A 22 -4.32 -10.49 0.01
CA LEU A 22 -3.66 -10.38 -1.29
C LEU A 22 -3.47 -8.93 -1.72
N PHE A 23 -4.46 -8.07 -1.46
CA PHE A 23 -4.38 -6.64 -1.73
C PHE A 23 -3.26 -5.99 -0.91
N THR A 24 -3.21 -6.26 0.40
CA THR A 24 -2.16 -5.77 1.29
C THR A 24 -0.78 -6.26 0.86
N ALA A 25 -0.64 -7.56 0.63
CA ALA A 25 0.62 -8.15 0.18
C ALA A 25 1.05 -7.61 -1.19
N GLY A 26 0.12 -7.51 -2.14
CA GLY A 26 0.39 -7.01 -3.49
C GLY A 26 0.97 -5.60 -3.47
N TRP A 27 0.31 -4.66 -2.79
CA TRP A 27 0.80 -3.30 -2.68
C TRP A 27 2.11 -3.18 -1.88
N ALA A 28 2.26 -3.96 -0.80
CA ALA A 28 3.52 -4.03 -0.05
C ALA A 28 4.67 -4.54 -0.93
N LEU A 29 4.45 -5.57 -1.75
CA LEU A 29 5.45 -6.10 -2.67
C LEU A 29 5.80 -5.14 -3.80
N VAL A 30 4.82 -4.43 -4.37
CA VAL A 30 5.08 -3.38 -5.38
C VAL A 30 5.95 -2.27 -4.77
N ALA A 31 5.62 -1.81 -3.55
CA ALA A 31 6.42 -0.81 -2.83
C ALA A 31 7.84 -1.33 -2.51
N ALA A 32 7.97 -2.61 -2.11
CA ALA A 32 9.25 -3.26 -1.88
C ALA A 32 10.08 -3.38 -3.17
N GLY A 33 9.46 -3.69 -4.30
CA GLY A 33 10.11 -3.68 -5.61
C GLY A 33 10.74 -2.32 -5.96
N GLY A 34 10.03 -1.23 -5.67
CA GLY A 34 10.57 0.13 -5.80
C GLY A 34 11.76 0.39 -4.88
N LEU A 35 11.77 -0.14 -3.63
CA LEU A 35 12.91 -0.05 -2.73
C LEU A 35 14.11 -0.85 -3.25
N VAL A 36 13.88 -2.08 -3.70
CA VAL A 36 14.94 -2.92 -4.29
C VAL A 36 15.58 -2.22 -5.49
N HIS A 37 14.78 -1.66 -6.38
CA HIS A 37 15.28 -0.90 -7.52
C HIS A 37 16.12 0.32 -7.08
N GLN A 38 15.62 1.10 -6.11
CA GLN A 38 16.31 2.26 -5.54
C GLN A 38 17.70 1.89 -4.99
N PHE A 39 17.77 0.83 -4.17
CA PHE A 39 19.03 0.41 -3.57
C PHE A 39 19.97 -0.28 -4.56
N ALA A 40 19.43 -1.02 -5.54
CA ALA A 40 20.23 -1.68 -6.57
C ALA A 40 20.89 -0.69 -7.53
N THR A 41 20.19 0.41 -7.86
CA THR A 41 20.72 1.45 -8.75
C THR A 41 21.51 2.54 -8.04
N GLY A 42 21.30 2.69 -6.71
CA GLY A 42 21.87 3.78 -5.92
C GLY A 42 21.32 5.16 -6.26
N VAL A 43 20.34 5.25 -7.16
CA VAL A 43 19.72 6.51 -7.58
C VAL A 43 18.57 6.87 -6.63
N PRO A 44 18.61 8.07 -6.00
CA PRO A 44 17.51 8.51 -5.14
C PRO A 44 16.24 8.72 -5.97
N PRO A 45 15.06 8.25 -5.48
CA PRO A 45 13.81 8.41 -6.19
C PRO A 45 13.35 9.86 -6.24
N CYS A 46 12.59 10.22 -7.28
CA CYS A 46 11.97 11.53 -7.40
C CYS A 46 10.91 11.76 -6.29
N PRO A 47 10.60 13.02 -5.93
CA PRO A 47 9.59 13.31 -4.90
C PRO A 47 8.23 12.67 -5.18
N LEU A 48 7.76 12.68 -6.43
CA LEU A 48 6.50 12.04 -6.81
C LEU A 48 6.57 10.51 -6.68
N CYS A 49 7.73 9.89 -6.91
CA CYS A 49 7.93 8.46 -6.71
C CYS A 49 7.79 8.09 -5.21
N VAL A 50 8.30 8.96 -4.32
CA VAL A 50 8.14 8.80 -2.87
C VAL A 50 6.66 8.91 -2.50
N VAL A 51 5.95 9.93 -2.99
CA VAL A 51 4.49 10.10 -2.75
C VAL A 51 3.71 8.89 -3.23
N GLN A 52 3.97 8.39 -4.44
CA GLN A 52 3.31 7.18 -4.96
C GLN A 52 3.55 5.98 -4.04
N ARG A 53 4.78 5.76 -3.59
CA ARG A 53 5.11 4.69 -2.64
C ARG A 53 4.36 4.83 -1.32
N MET A 54 4.24 6.04 -0.77
CA MET A 54 3.46 6.29 0.43
C MET A 54 1.97 6.01 0.21
N CYS A 55 1.41 6.38 -0.95
CA CYS A 55 0.04 6.04 -1.32
C CYS A 55 -0.17 4.52 -1.44
N MET A 56 0.79 3.77 -1.99
CA MET A 56 0.75 2.29 -2.05
C MET A 56 0.69 1.68 -0.64
N LEU A 57 1.53 2.15 0.27
CA LEU A 57 1.57 1.68 1.66
C LEU A 57 0.30 2.07 2.43
N LEU A 58 -0.25 3.26 2.22
CA LEU A 58 -1.51 3.69 2.82
C LEU A 58 -2.71 2.90 2.30
N ALA A 59 -2.74 2.58 0.99
CA ALA A 59 -3.76 1.71 0.43
C ALA A 59 -3.69 0.29 1.03
N ALA A 60 -2.48 -0.25 1.15
CA ALA A 60 -2.23 -1.52 1.84
C ALA A 60 -2.65 -1.46 3.32
N ALA A 61 -2.40 -0.34 4.02
CA ALA A 61 -2.78 -0.16 5.42
C ALA A 61 -4.30 -0.15 5.61
N GLY A 62 -5.07 0.39 4.67
CA GLY A 62 -6.54 0.32 4.68
C GLY A 62 -7.05 -1.13 4.64
N ALA A 63 -6.52 -1.96 3.75
CA ALA A 63 -6.87 -3.39 3.70
C ALA A 63 -6.30 -4.16 4.91
N ALA A 64 -5.10 -3.81 5.36
CA ALA A 64 -4.48 -4.40 6.55
C ALA A 64 -5.30 -4.13 7.83
N TYR A 65 -5.98 -2.99 7.93
CA TYR A 65 -6.91 -2.70 9.02
C TYR A 65 -8.01 -3.75 9.08
N ILE A 66 -8.60 -4.14 7.94
CA ILE A 66 -9.62 -5.18 7.85
C ILE A 66 -9.06 -6.54 8.30
N VAL A 67 -7.86 -6.91 7.79
CA VAL A 67 -7.18 -8.16 8.18
C VAL A 67 -6.91 -8.20 9.69
N ARG A 68 -6.39 -7.10 10.26
CA ARG A 68 -6.11 -7.00 11.70
C ARG A 68 -7.37 -7.16 12.53
N THR A 69 -8.45 -6.45 12.18
CA THR A 69 -9.74 -6.54 12.88
C THR A 69 -10.30 -7.97 12.83
N ALA A 70 -10.26 -8.62 11.65
CA ALA A 70 -10.66 -10.02 11.51
C ALA A 70 -9.85 -10.97 12.41
N LEU A 71 -8.54 -10.72 12.57
CA LEU A 71 -7.67 -11.55 13.42
C LEU A 71 -7.90 -11.34 14.91
N MET A 72 -8.28 -10.13 15.33
CA MET A 72 -8.48 -9.79 16.75
C MET A 72 -9.88 -10.16 17.23
N ASP A 73 -10.91 -9.86 16.44
CA ASP A 73 -12.30 -9.95 16.83
C ASP A 73 -13.00 -11.18 16.23
N GLY A 74 -12.30 -11.94 15.38
CA GLY A 74 -12.82 -13.11 14.69
C GLY A 74 -13.72 -12.79 13.49
N ALA A 75 -14.41 -11.64 13.51
CA ALA A 75 -15.22 -11.12 12.41
C ALA A 75 -15.12 -9.60 12.32
N VAL A 76 -15.28 -9.04 11.13
CA VAL A 76 -15.19 -7.59 10.88
C VAL A 76 -16.60 -7.01 10.84
N SER A 77 -16.84 -5.92 11.56
CA SER A 77 -18.11 -5.19 11.46
C SER A 77 -18.24 -4.51 10.10
N GLY A 78 -19.47 -4.29 9.62
CA GLY A 78 -19.70 -3.54 8.38
C GLY A 78 -19.07 -2.14 8.40
N ARG A 79 -19.04 -1.50 9.57
CA ARG A 79 -18.42 -0.19 9.78
C ARG A 79 -16.89 -0.25 9.59
N ASP A 80 -16.23 -1.22 10.19
CA ASP A 80 -14.77 -1.38 10.08
C ASP A 80 -14.37 -1.76 8.66
N TYR A 81 -15.19 -2.58 8.01
CA TYR A 81 -15.01 -2.95 6.62
C TYR A 81 -15.08 -1.74 5.69
N MET A 82 -16.09 -0.89 5.83
CA MET A 82 -16.23 0.36 5.06
C MET A 82 -15.10 1.33 5.37
N THR A 83 -14.67 1.43 6.64
CA THR A 83 -13.53 2.29 7.04
C THR A 83 -12.24 1.83 6.36
N GLY A 84 -11.93 0.55 6.41
CA GLY A 84 -10.71 0.01 5.80
C GLY A 84 -10.64 0.26 4.29
N TRP A 85 -11.71 -0.09 3.56
CA TRP A 85 -11.75 0.14 2.12
C TRP A 85 -11.87 1.62 1.75
N GLY A 86 -12.54 2.45 2.57
CA GLY A 86 -12.59 3.90 2.38
C GLY A 86 -11.20 4.54 2.46
N LEU A 87 -10.40 4.16 3.44
CA LEU A 87 -9.00 4.58 3.55
C LEU A 87 -8.17 4.12 2.34
N ALA A 88 -8.35 2.86 1.92
CA ALA A 88 -7.67 2.35 0.73
C ALA A 88 -8.04 3.14 -0.52
N LEU A 89 -9.34 3.40 -0.77
CA LEU A 89 -9.79 4.17 -1.93
C LEU A 89 -9.24 5.59 -1.95
N THR A 90 -9.20 6.27 -0.80
CA THR A 90 -8.61 7.61 -0.68
C THR A 90 -7.14 7.61 -1.08
N ALA A 91 -6.38 6.63 -0.59
CA ALA A 91 -4.97 6.46 -0.93
C ALA A 91 -4.76 6.12 -2.42
N LEU A 92 -5.62 5.24 -2.99
CA LEU A 92 -5.57 4.88 -4.40
C LEU A 92 -5.87 6.07 -5.30
N ALA A 93 -6.82 6.93 -4.94
CA ALA A 93 -7.14 8.16 -5.66
C ALA A 93 -5.96 9.14 -5.66
N ALA A 94 -5.36 9.37 -4.49
CA ALA A 94 -4.18 10.23 -4.35
C ALA A 94 -2.98 9.70 -5.15
N GLY A 95 -2.72 8.39 -5.08
CA GLY A 95 -1.65 7.72 -5.83
C GLY A 95 -1.87 7.79 -7.34
N SER A 96 -3.10 7.60 -7.80
CA SER A 96 -3.47 7.75 -9.21
C SER A 96 -3.20 9.18 -9.72
N PHE A 97 -3.62 10.18 -8.95
CA PHE A 97 -3.36 11.58 -9.27
C PHE A 97 -1.87 11.90 -9.36
N ALA A 98 -1.08 11.48 -8.38
CA ALA A 98 0.36 11.66 -8.37
C ALA A 98 1.05 11.00 -9.57
N SER A 99 0.58 9.80 -9.95
CA SER A 99 1.11 9.03 -11.07
C SER A 99 0.80 9.70 -12.42
N TRP A 100 -0.43 10.17 -12.63
CA TRP A 100 -0.78 10.92 -13.84
C TRP A 100 -0.03 12.24 -13.93
N ARG A 101 0.11 12.96 -12.81
CA ARG A 101 0.91 14.18 -12.77
C ARG A 101 2.35 13.91 -13.22
N GLN A 102 2.97 12.86 -12.71
CA GLN A 102 4.34 12.48 -13.12
C GLN A 102 4.41 12.11 -14.61
N ALA A 103 3.41 11.39 -15.14
CA ALA A 103 3.40 10.97 -16.54
C ALA A 103 3.33 12.13 -17.54
N VAL A 104 2.73 13.28 -17.15
CA VAL A 104 2.57 14.46 -18.01
C VAL A 104 3.65 15.51 -17.82
N LEU A 105 4.44 15.46 -16.73
CA LEU A 105 5.52 16.42 -16.50
C LEU A 105 6.68 16.20 -17.48
N PRO A 106 7.30 17.30 -17.98
CA PRO A 106 8.55 17.22 -18.75
C PRO A 106 9.63 16.54 -17.90
N GLY A 107 10.21 15.46 -18.40
CA GLY A 107 11.21 14.65 -17.65
C GLY A 107 10.62 13.47 -16.87
N GLY A 108 9.34 13.46 -16.53
CA GLY A 108 8.70 12.33 -15.81
C GLY A 108 8.68 11.00 -16.59
N ARG A 109 8.95 11.06 -17.89
CA ARG A 109 9.10 9.86 -18.75
C ARG A 109 10.55 9.35 -18.83
N ALA A 110 11.52 10.14 -18.32
CA ALA A 110 12.94 9.81 -18.44
C ALA A 110 13.43 8.79 -17.39
N ASP A 111 12.66 8.57 -16.32
CA ASP A 111 13.08 7.76 -15.18
C ASP A 111 12.78 6.27 -15.36
N GLY A 112 13.13 5.69 -16.49
CA GLY A 112 13.04 4.24 -16.67
C GLY A 112 12.75 3.81 -18.11
N ALA A 113 13.26 2.64 -18.48
CA ALA A 113 12.93 2.00 -19.76
C ALA A 113 11.43 1.70 -19.84
N ALA A 114 10.82 1.95 -21.00
CA ALA A 114 9.43 1.59 -21.23
C ALA A 114 9.26 0.07 -21.14
N VAL A 115 8.33 -0.39 -20.31
CA VAL A 115 7.94 -1.80 -20.20
C VAL A 115 6.65 -1.99 -20.98
N LEU A 116 6.64 -2.88 -21.96
CA LEU A 116 5.51 -3.09 -22.88
C LEU A 116 5.01 -1.78 -23.53
N GLY A 117 5.93 -0.87 -23.88
CA GLY A 117 5.61 0.40 -24.52
C GLY A 117 5.07 1.49 -23.59
N LEU A 118 4.91 1.23 -22.30
CA LEU A 118 4.44 2.20 -21.31
C LEU A 118 5.54 2.53 -20.30
N HIS A 119 5.63 3.79 -19.92
CA HIS A 119 6.56 4.25 -18.88
C HIS A 119 6.06 3.91 -17.47
N PRO A 120 6.95 3.70 -16.48
CA PRO A 120 6.59 3.32 -15.12
C PRO A 120 5.47 4.15 -14.45
N PRO A 121 5.41 5.50 -14.60
CA PRO A 121 4.33 6.29 -14.02
C PRO A 121 2.94 5.95 -14.58
N VAL A 122 2.85 5.58 -15.86
CA VAL A 122 1.59 5.19 -16.50
C VAL A 122 1.14 3.83 -15.94
N TRP A 123 2.06 2.87 -15.79
CA TRP A 123 1.77 1.60 -15.14
C TRP A 123 1.27 1.78 -13.70
N ALA A 124 1.92 2.68 -12.93
CA ALA A 124 1.48 2.98 -11.58
C ALA A 124 0.05 3.56 -11.57
N ALA A 125 -0.27 4.51 -12.46
CA ALA A 125 -1.61 5.06 -12.59
C ALA A 125 -2.66 4.00 -12.90
N LEU A 126 -2.37 3.13 -13.87
CA LEU A 126 -3.28 2.02 -14.25
C LEU A 126 -3.48 1.03 -13.10
N LEU A 127 -2.43 0.69 -12.35
CA LEU A 127 -2.53 -0.17 -11.18
C LEU A 127 -3.38 0.45 -10.07
N PHE A 128 -3.21 1.74 -9.77
CA PHE A 128 -4.05 2.45 -8.81
C PHE A 128 -5.51 2.45 -9.23
N GLN A 129 -5.81 2.73 -10.50
CA GLN A 129 -7.18 2.77 -11.02
C GLN A 129 -7.82 1.37 -11.05
N ALA A 130 -7.10 0.36 -11.51
CA ALA A 130 -7.58 -1.01 -11.51
C ALA A 130 -7.86 -1.51 -10.08
N SER A 131 -7.00 -1.17 -9.12
CA SER A 131 -7.22 -1.49 -7.71
C SER A 131 -8.42 -0.76 -7.12
N ALA A 132 -8.64 0.51 -7.47
CA ALA A 132 -9.81 1.27 -7.03
C ALA A 132 -11.09 0.65 -7.61
N ALA A 133 -11.09 0.25 -8.88
CA ALA A 133 -12.22 -0.44 -9.50
C ALA A 133 -12.50 -1.80 -8.82
N ALA A 134 -11.45 -2.58 -8.52
CA ALA A 134 -11.58 -3.85 -7.82
C ALA A 134 -12.20 -3.68 -6.42
N VAL A 135 -11.74 -2.68 -5.65
CA VAL A 135 -12.30 -2.34 -4.35
C VAL A 135 -13.76 -1.89 -4.48
N GLY A 136 -14.09 -1.07 -5.48
CA GLY A 136 -15.45 -0.65 -5.77
C GLY A 136 -16.39 -1.83 -6.06
N ILE A 137 -15.94 -2.79 -6.86
CA ILE A 137 -16.69 -4.04 -7.15
C ILE A 137 -16.90 -4.85 -5.87
N VAL A 138 -15.86 -5.02 -5.06
CA VAL A 138 -15.96 -5.77 -3.80
C VAL A 138 -16.92 -5.10 -2.83
N LEU A 139 -16.92 -3.77 -2.73
CA LEU A 139 -17.88 -3.02 -1.90
C LEU A 139 -19.31 -3.15 -2.42
N ALA A 140 -19.53 -3.09 -3.73
CA ALA A 140 -20.84 -3.28 -4.33
C ALA A 140 -21.38 -4.69 -4.07
N LEU A 141 -20.56 -5.73 -4.21
CA LEU A 141 -20.92 -7.11 -3.90
C LEU A 141 -21.19 -7.30 -2.40
N ALA A 142 -20.40 -6.71 -1.52
CA ALA A 142 -20.61 -6.77 -0.08
C ALA A 142 -21.94 -6.14 0.33
N HIS A 143 -22.31 -5.00 -0.27
CA HIS A 143 -23.61 -4.37 -0.03
C HIS A 143 -24.79 -5.23 -0.50
N ALA A 144 -24.67 -5.85 -1.68
CA ALA A 144 -25.71 -6.69 -2.24
C ALA A 144 -25.93 -8.01 -1.48
N THR A 145 -24.91 -8.53 -0.78
CA THR A 145 -24.96 -9.81 -0.08
C THR A 145 -25.26 -9.71 1.41
N ALA A 146 -25.43 -8.47 1.95
CA ALA A 146 -25.68 -8.16 3.36
C ALA A 146 -24.67 -8.87 4.31
N ASP A 147 -24.94 -8.97 5.60
CA ASP A 147 -24.04 -9.41 6.68
C ASP A 147 -23.28 -10.74 6.50
N ARG A 148 -23.57 -11.49 5.44
CA ARG A 148 -22.88 -12.77 5.13
C ARG A 148 -21.50 -12.62 4.49
N ALA A 149 -21.15 -11.40 4.06
CA ALA A 149 -19.91 -11.12 3.32
C ALA A 149 -18.79 -10.55 4.19
N VAL A 150 -19.00 -10.46 5.50
CA VAL A 150 -18.01 -9.89 6.42
C VAL A 150 -16.81 -10.83 6.53
N PRO A 151 -15.58 -10.33 6.36
CA PRO A 151 -14.39 -11.16 6.48
C PRO A 151 -14.31 -11.82 7.86
N ALA A 152 -14.20 -13.13 7.90
CA ALA A 152 -14.01 -13.90 9.11
C ALA A 152 -12.69 -14.64 9.05
N ALA A 153 -11.86 -14.49 10.07
CA ALA A 153 -10.62 -15.24 10.22
C ALA A 153 -10.89 -16.55 10.96
N GLY A 154 -10.70 -17.67 10.26
CA GLY A 154 -10.68 -18.98 10.89
C GLY A 154 -9.36 -19.25 11.63
N PRO A 155 -9.29 -20.32 12.44
CA PRO A 155 -8.05 -20.74 13.10
C PRO A 155 -7.01 -21.27 12.10
N GLY A 156 -5.76 -21.37 12.54
CA GLY A 156 -4.67 -21.96 11.76
C GLY A 156 -4.18 -21.04 10.63
N ARG A 157 -4.28 -21.49 9.38
CA ARG A 157 -3.70 -20.81 8.19
C ARG A 157 -4.12 -19.34 8.01
N TYR A 158 -5.34 -18.97 8.43
CA TYR A 158 -5.82 -17.59 8.33
C TYR A 158 -5.01 -16.68 9.26
N ARG A 159 -4.78 -17.12 10.49
CA ARG A 159 -4.00 -16.36 11.47
C ARG A 159 -2.55 -16.21 11.03
N THR A 160 -1.94 -17.29 10.52
CA THR A 160 -0.55 -17.24 10.05
C THR A 160 -0.41 -16.34 8.83
N ALA A 161 -1.28 -16.49 7.81
CA ALA A 161 -1.24 -15.67 6.61
C ALA A 161 -1.49 -14.18 6.91
N GLY A 162 -2.52 -13.88 7.71
CA GLY A 162 -2.82 -12.51 8.10
C GLY A 162 -1.68 -11.88 8.89
N ALA A 163 -1.11 -12.57 9.87
CA ALA A 163 0.05 -12.08 10.61
C ALA A 163 1.26 -11.85 9.70
N ALA A 164 1.56 -12.78 8.80
CA ALA A 164 2.66 -12.64 7.85
C ALA A 164 2.51 -11.41 6.95
N VAL A 165 1.30 -11.16 6.44
CA VAL A 165 1.02 -9.99 5.60
C VAL A 165 1.12 -8.68 6.38
N LEU A 166 0.64 -8.65 7.64
CA LEU A 166 0.78 -7.47 8.50
C LEU A 166 2.25 -7.17 8.81
N TRP A 167 3.05 -8.18 9.13
CA TRP A 167 4.48 -8.02 9.36
C TRP A 167 5.23 -7.59 8.10
N LEU A 168 4.88 -8.13 6.93
CA LEU A 168 5.41 -7.68 5.65
C LEU A 168 5.16 -6.19 5.44
N LEU A 169 3.92 -5.73 5.65
CA LEU A 169 3.57 -4.32 5.51
C LEU A 169 4.37 -3.44 6.49
N VAL A 170 4.46 -3.83 7.77
CA VAL A 170 5.22 -3.09 8.78
C VAL A 170 6.69 -2.99 8.38
N LEU A 171 7.31 -4.10 7.95
CA LEU A 171 8.71 -4.13 7.51
C LEU A 171 8.93 -3.19 6.31
N VAL A 172 8.11 -3.32 5.26
CA VAL A 172 8.27 -2.50 4.05
C VAL A 172 8.03 -1.02 4.36
N THR A 173 7.07 -0.70 5.25
CA THR A 173 6.82 0.67 5.69
C THR A 173 8.02 1.22 6.46
N ALA A 174 8.57 0.47 7.42
CA ALA A 174 9.73 0.89 8.19
C ALA A 174 10.96 1.14 7.29
N VAL A 175 11.23 0.22 6.35
CA VAL A 175 12.33 0.40 5.38
C VAL A 175 12.08 1.58 4.46
N SER A 176 10.83 1.82 4.03
CA SER A 176 10.47 2.97 3.20
C SER A 176 10.70 4.30 3.92
N LEU A 177 10.29 4.39 5.19
CA LEU A 177 10.52 5.58 6.01
C LEU A 177 12.01 5.83 6.25
N ALA A 178 12.77 4.78 6.55
CA ALA A 178 14.22 4.87 6.68
C ALA A 178 14.89 5.33 5.38
N ALA A 179 14.45 4.81 4.23
CA ALA A 179 14.97 5.21 2.92
C ALA A 179 14.69 6.69 2.60
N VAL A 180 13.49 7.19 2.95
CA VAL A 180 13.15 8.63 2.81
C VAL A 180 14.02 9.47 3.73
N PHE A 181 14.19 9.06 4.99
CA PHE A 181 15.05 9.76 5.93
C PHE A 181 16.50 9.81 5.46
N LEU A 182 17.05 8.72 4.93
CA LEU A 182 18.39 8.70 4.35
C LEU A 182 18.52 9.63 3.15
N GLN A 183 17.45 9.79 2.37
CA GLN A 183 17.43 10.67 1.21
C GLN A 183 17.36 12.15 1.60
N GLU A 184 16.51 12.51 2.56
CA GLU A 184 16.31 13.90 3.00
C GLU A 184 17.39 14.39 3.98
N GLY A 185 17.97 13.49 4.78
CA GLY A 185 18.83 13.87 5.88
C GLY A 185 18.06 14.65 6.95
N PHE A 186 18.60 15.76 7.39
CA PHE A 186 17.96 16.65 8.37
C PHE A 186 17.20 17.84 7.73
N HIS A 187 16.93 17.77 6.43
CA HIS A 187 16.19 18.81 5.71
C HIS A 187 14.68 18.52 5.74
N TRP A 188 13.87 19.60 5.74
CA TRP A 188 12.41 19.49 5.80
C TRP A 188 11.72 19.25 4.45
N PHE A 189 12.43 19.46 3.34
CA PHE A 189 11.86 19.36 2.00
C PHE A 189 12.74 18.51 1.09
N LEU A 190 12.12 17.58 0.36
CA LEU A 190 12.78 16.85 -0.72
C LEU A 190 13.20 17.83 -1.83
N ALA A 191 14.45 17.71 -2.29
CA ALA A 191 14.92 18.43 -3.46
C ALA A 191 14.12 17.97 -4.71
N ASP A 192 13.77 18.91 -5.59
CA ASP A 192 13.04 18.61 -6.84
C ASP A 192 13.80 17.62 -7.74
N THR A 193 15.11 17.67 -7.71
CA THR A 193 16.01 16.77 -8.44
C THR A 193 17.06 16.19 -7.49
N PRO A 194 16.72 15.14 -6.72
CA PRO A 194 17.65 14.53 -5.79
C PRO A 194 18.81 13.87 -6.56
N ARG A 195 20.04 14.28 -6.29
CA ARG A 195 21.25 13.72 -6.93
C ARG A 195 22.06 12.82 -6.01
N ARG A 196 21.77 12.84 -4.71
CA ARG A 196 22.52 12.11 -3.67
C ARG A 196 21.67 11.91 -2.43
N TYR A 197 22.11 11.06 -1.52
CA TYR A 197 21.54 10.88 -0.19
C TYR A 197 22.14 11.92 0.76
N GLU A 198 21.33 12.91 1.17
CA GLU A 198 21.79 14.06 1.95
C GLU A 198 22.21 13.67 3.38
N PHE A 199 21.63 12.62 3.98
CA PHE A 199 22.00 12.13 5.31
C PHE A 199 23.51 11.89 5.44
N PHE A 200 24.15 11.23 4.47
CA PHE A 200 25.57 10.95 4.51
C PHE A 200 26.43 12.20 4.31
N HIS A 201 25.87 13.26 3.74
CA HIS A 201 26.53 14.55 3.60
C HIS A 201 26.44 15.35 4.91
N ASP A 202 25.28 15.30 5.58
CA ASP A 202 25.02 16.03 6.83
C ASP A 202 25.84 15.47 8.00
N VAL A 203 26.06 14.16 8.04
CA VAL A 203 26.79 13.48 9.13
C VAL A 203 28.31 13.58 8.97
N ARG A 204 28.85 14.04 7.84
CA ARG A 204 30.31 14.19 7.67
C ARG A 204 30.86 15.28 8.60
N PRO A 205 31.86 14.95 9.49
CA PRO A 205 32.47 15.94 10.37
C PRO A 205 33.11 17.06 9.56
N GLY A 206 32.67 18.31 9.80
CA GLY A 206 33.24 19.53 9.19
C GLY A 206 32.25 20.36 8.36
N ARG A 207 30.97 20.02 8.25
CA ARG A 207 29.96 20.83 7.53
C ARG A 207 28.66 21.05 8.32
N LEU A 208 28.68 20.94 9.64
CA LEU A 208 27.53 21.26 10.52
C LEU A 208 27.39 22.75 10.82
N TRP A 209 27.90 23.64 9.94
CA TRP A 209 27.74 25.11 10.05
C TRP A 209 27.52 25.73 8.68
#